data_434f45b80fcd6666a638ec4b10b065b4
#
_entry.id   434f45b80fcd6666a638ec4b10b065b4
#
_cell.length_a   1.000
_cell.length_b   1.000
_cell.length_c   1.000
_cell.angle_alpha   90.00
_cell.angle_beta   90.00
_cell.angle_gamma   90.00
#
_symmetry.space_group_name_H-M   'P 1'
#
loop_
_entity.id
_entity.type
_entity.pdbx_description
1 polymer ?
#
loop_
_entity_poly.entity_id
_entity_poly.type
_entity_poly.pdbx_seq_one_letter_code
_entity_poly.pdbx_strand_id
1 'polypeptide(L)'
;CMNRDTLRANAFRCWIFAKKALAFFGLSPEKKTILVVGGSLGARTINRSIQGDLDKFFASDVQVIWQTGRYYYSDASKHLKAYRGMPVWCSDFITRMDYAYSAADLVISRAGASSISELCLLGKPVVLVPSPNVAEDHQTKNALALVHKDAAVMIADKDAEKDLVPTALKIVHDDERLRTLSRNIETLAQRHSADRIVDEIVKIIDKK
;
A
#
# COMPACT_ATOMS: atom_id res chain seq x y z
N CYS A 1 11.99 16.34 22.70
CA CYS A 1 11.27 15.23 23.35
C CYS A 1 9.77 15.50 23.29
N MET A 2 9.04 14.73 22.53
CA MET A 2 7.57 14.81 22.48
C MET A 2 6.99 14.24 23.78
N ASN A 3 6.11 14.99 24.45
CA ASN A 3 5.51 14.58 25.74
C ASN A 3 4.62 13.33 25.51
N ARG A 4 4.56 12.41 26.52
CA ARG A 4 3.72 11.19 26.48
C ARG A 4 2.24 11.49 26.19
N ASP A 5 1.72 12.62 26.64
CA ASP A 5 0.33 13.03 26.41
C ASP A 5 0.08 13.41 24.94
N THR A 6 1.06 14.06 24.29
CA THR A 6 1.00 14.37 22.85
C THR A 6 1.04 13.09 22.00
N LEU A 7 1.84 12.10 22.40
CA LEU A 7 1.90 10.80 21.72
C LEU A 7 0.57 10.04 21.84
N ARG A 8 -0.04 10.03 23.04
CA ARG A 8 -1.36 9.40 23.26
C ARG A 8 -2.47 10.11 22.49
N ALA A 9 -2.49 11.43 22.46
CA ALA A 9 -3.47 12.21 21.70
C ALA A 9 -3.34 11.99 20.19
N ASN A 10 -2.11 11.90 19.66
CA ASN A 10 -1.89 11.59 18.25
C ASN A 10 -2.30 10.15 17.90
N ALA A 11 -1.98 9.19 18.74
CA ALA A 11 -2.41 7.79 18.56
C ALA A 11 -3.94 7.66 18.58
N PHE A 12 -4.62 8.38 19.50
CA PHE A 12 -6.08 8.39 19.57
C PHE A 12 -6.73 9.04 18.33
N ARG A 13 -6.18 10.15 17.85
CA ARG A 13 -6.63 10.80 16.60
C ARG A 13 -6.45 9.88 15.40
N CYS A 14 -5.31 9.20 15.30
CA CYS A 14 -5.01 8.24 14.25
C CYS A 14 -6.01 7.08 14.26
N TRP A 15 -6.33 6.55 15.43
CA TRP A 15 -7.31 5.46 15.60
C TRP A 15 -8.75 5.89 15.21
N ILE A 16 -9.19 7.09 15.61
CA ILE A 16 -10.52 7.63 15.22
C ILE A 16 -10.57 7.78 13.69
N PHE A 17 -9.50 8.30 13.08
CA PHE A 17 -9.45 8.49 11.64
C PHE A 17 -9.47 7.15 10.89
N ALA A 18 -8.75 6.14 11.38
CA ALA A 18 -8.78 4.79 10.83
C ALA A 18 -10.18 4.16 10.90
N LYS A 19 -10.91 4.31 12.02
CA LYS A 19 -12.30 3.84 12.14
C LYS A 19 -13.24 4.53 11.13
N LYS A 20 -13.10 5.85 10.95
CA LYS A 20 -13.87 6.60 9.94
C LYS A 20 -13.55 6.12 8.53
N ALA A 21 -12.28 5.84 8.25
CA ALA A 21 -11.83 5.33 6.98
C ALA A 21 -12.42 3.94 6.68
N LEU A 22 -12.38 3.03 7.64
CA LEU A 22 -12.98 1.71 7.51
C LEU A 22 -14.50 1.80 7.29
N ALA A 23 -15.20 2.63 8.06
CA ALA A 23 -16.64 2.85 7.88
C ALA A 23 -16.98 3.42 6.48
N PHE A 24 -16.13 4.29 5.93
CA PHE A 24 -16.29 4.82 4.56
C PHE A 24 -16.26 3.71 3.50
N PHE A 25 -15.41 2.71 3.69
CA PHE A 25 -15.31 1.55 2.80
C PHE A 25 -16.31 0.42 3.16
N GLY A 26 -17.12 0.58 4.20
CA GLY A 26 -18.03 -0.46 4.66
C GLY A 26 -17.32 -1.67 5.28
N LEU A 27 -16.14 -1.46 5.87
CA LEU A 27 -15.28 -2.47 6.44
C LEU A 27 -15.31 -2.46 7.97
N SER A 28 -14.99 -3.61 8.58
CA SER A 28 -14.97 -3.79 10.04
C SER A 28 -13.67 -3.27 10.67
N PRO A 29 -13.72 -2.58 11.80
CA PRO A 29 -12.51 -2.20 12.54
C PRO A 29 -11.84 -3.36 13.29
N GLU A 30 -12.50 -4.52 13.35
CA GLU A 30 -11.99 -5.70 14.08
C GLU A 30 -11.15 -6.63 13.18
N LYS A 31 -11.09 -6.36 11.87
CA LYS A 31 -10.40 -7.21 10.90
C LYS A 31 -9.20 -6.51 10.29
N LYS A 32 -8.19 -7.30 9.97
CA LYS A 32 -7.03 -6.82 9.21
C LYS A 32 -7.44 -6.42 7.80
N THR A 33 -6.87 -5.31 7.31
CA THR A 33 -7.20 -4.73 6.00
C THR A 33 -5.97 -4.69 5.11
N ILE A 34 -6.09 -5.26 3.91
CA ILE A 34 -5.07 -5.13 2.86
C ILE A 34 -5.57 -4.15 1.79
N LEU A 35 -4.76 -3.13 1.52
CA LEU A 35 -4.96 -2.20 0.41
C LEU A 35 -4.17 -2.67 -0.81
N VAL A 36 -4.85 -2.83 -1.94
CA VAL A 36 -4.24 -3.22 -3.22
C VAL A 36 -4.33 -2.07 -4.21
N VAL A 37 -3.19 -1.59 -4.70
CA VAL A 37 -3.10 -0.46 -5.64
C VAL A 37 -2.21 -0.82 -6.83
N GLY A 38 -2.82 -0.99 -7.99
CA GLY A 38 -2.11 -1.26 -9.25
C GLY A 38 -1.77 -0.01 -10.08
N GLY A 39 -2.06 1.19 -9.55
CA GLY A 39 -1.99 2.45 -10.31
C GLY A 39 -3.28 2.75 -11.08
N SER A 40 -3.37 3.91 -11.74
CA SER A 40 -4.59 4.41 -12.42
C SER A 40 -5.03 3.53 -13.61
N LEU A 41 -4.09 2.92 -14.32
CA LEU A 41 -4.38 2.01 -15.43
C LEU A 41 -4.60 0.57 -14.95
N GLY A 42 -4.11 0.25 -13.76
CA GLY A 42 -4.11 -1.08 -13.17
C GLY A 42 -2.86 -1.90 -13.49
N ALA A 43 -2.67 -2.98 -12.73
CA ALA A 43 -1.57 -3.93 -12.89
C ALA A 43 -2.14 -5.33 -13.10
N ARG A 44 -1.99 -5.86 -14.33
CA ARG A 44 -2.62 -7.14 -14.73
C ARG A 44 -2.30 -8.27 -13.76
N THR A 45 -1.04 -8.48 -13.47
CA THR A 45 -0.59 -9.58 -12.62
C THR A 45 -1.10 -9.45 -11.20
N ILE A 46 -1.02 -8.24 -10.59
CA ILE A 46 -1.59 -7.99 -9.27
C ILE A 46 -3.10 -8.28 -9.28
N ASN A 47 -3.85 -7.75 -10.26
CA ASN A 47 -5.29 -7.96 -10.33
C ASN A 47 -5.65 -9.45 -10.47
N ARG A 48 -4.92 -10.21 -11.30
CA ARG A 48 -5.12 -11.66 -11.43
C ARG A 48 -4.83 -12.42 -10.14
N SER A 49 -3.74 -12.06 -9.46
CA SER A 49 -3.39 -12.66 -8.17
C SER A 49 -4.50 -12.47 -7.14
N ILE A 50 -5.02 -11.23 -7.02
CA ILE A 50 -6.09 -10.93 -6.07
C ILE A 50 -7.39 -11.65 -6.46
N GLN A 51 -7.76 -11.59 -7.73
CA GLN A 51 -9.00 -12.20 -8.24
C GLN A 51 -8.99 -13.72 -8.09
N GLY A 52 -7.86 -14.38 -8.35
CA GLY A 52 -7.72 -15.84 -8.25
C GLY A 52 -7.73 -16.38 -6.83
N ASP A 53 -7.41 -15.54 -5.85
CA ASP A 53 -7.20 -15.95 -4.45
C ASP A 53 -8.14 -15.24 -3.46
N LEU A 54 -9.27 -14.68 -3.92
CA LEU A 54 -10.24 -14.01 -3.04
C LEU A 54 -10.70 -14.90 -1.89
N ASP A 55 -10.94 -16.18 -2.14
CA ASP A 55 -11.33 -17.15 -1.11
C ASP A 55 -10.31 -17.26 0.03
N LYS A 56 -9.02 -17.10 -0.27
CA LYS A 56 -7.96 -17.15 0.75
C LYS A 56 -8.02 -15.96 1.70
N PHE A 57 -8.37 -14.76 1.20
CA PHE A 57 -8.55 -13.59 2.05
C PHE A 57 -9.70 -13.82 3.03
N PHE A 58 -10.83 -14.34 2.56
CA PHE A 58 -12.00 -14.58 3.40
C PHE A 58 -11.76 -15.70 4.42
N ALA A 59 -11.12 -16.80 3.98
CA ALA A 59 -10.75 -17.89 4.88
C ALA A 59 -9.76 -17.45 5.98
N SER A 60 -8.99 -16.40 5.72
CA SER A 60 -8.02 -15.82 6.66
C SER A 60 -8.58 -14.64 7.47
N ASP A 61 -9.89 -14.37 7.41
CA ASP A 61 -10.55 -13.24 8.08
C ASP A 61 -9.94 -11.85 7.76
N VAL A 62 -9.47 -11.69 6.52
CA VAL A 62 -8.86 -10.46 6.00
C VAL A 62 -9.83 -9.77 5.04
N GLN A 63 -9.93 -8.46 5.15
CA GLN A 63 -10.73 -7.62 4.26
C GLN A 63 -9.83 -6.83 3.30
N VAL A 64 -10.40 -6.44 2.15
CA VAL A 64 -9.62 -5.88 1.05
C VAL A 64 -10.21 -4.57 0.55
N ILE A 65 -9.37 -3.57 0.41
CA ILE A 65 -9.64 -2.36 -0.39
C ILE A 65 -8.85 -2.54 -1.70
N TRP A 66 -9.57 -2.65 -2.82
CA TRP A 66 -8.96 -3.01 -4.10
C TRP A 66 -9.19 -1.96 -5.17
N GLN A 67 -8.11 -1.23 -5.54
CA GLN A 67 -8.08 -0.41 -6.73
C GLN A 67 -7.57 -1.22 -7.91
N THR A 68 -8.46 -1.58 -8.81
CA THR A 68 -8.15 -2.40 -9.97
C THR A 68 -7.45 -1.63 -11.10
N GLY A 69 -7.67 -0.32 -11.17
CA GLY A 69 -7.38 0.48 -12.34
C GLY A 69 -8.44 0.36 -13.43
N ARG A 70 -8.48 1.35 -14.29
CA ARG A 70 -9.55 1.54 -15.30
C ARG A 70 -9.79 0.32 -16.18
N TYR A 71 -8.72 -0.33 -16.64
CA TYR A 71 -8.85 -1.44 -17.61
C TYR A 71 -9.39 -2.74 -17.02
N TYR A 72 -9.27 -2.94 -15.70
CA TYR A 72 -9.59 -4.23 -15.07
C TYR A 72 -10.86 -4.19 -14.22
N TYR A 73 -11.43 -3.01 -13.97
CA TYR A 73 -12.58 -2.85 -13.08
C TYR A 73 -13.82 -3.63 -13.53
N SER A 74 -14.14 -3.58 -14.83
CA SER A 74 -15.32 -4.28 -15.36
C SER A 74 -15.26 -5.79 -15.11
N ASP A 75 -14.10 -6.39 -15.32
CA ASP A 75 -13.89 -7.83 -15.12
C ASP A 75 -13.90 -8.19 -13.61
N ALA A 76 -13.13 -7.46 -12.80
CA ALA A 76 -13.11 -7.64 -11.37
C ALA A 76 -14.50 -7.47 -10.72
N SER A 77 -15.25 -6.44 -11.14
CA SER A 77 -16.62 -6.20 -10.66
C SER A 77 -17.59 -7.33 -11.02
N LYS A 78 -17.46 -7.92 -12.21
CA LYS A 78 -18.26 -9.10 -12.60
C LYS A 78 -17.91 -10.31 -11.72
N HIS A 79 -16.62 -10.54 -11.50
CA HIS A 79 -16.13 -11.66 -10.68
C HIS A 79 -16.64 -11.53 -9.23
N LEU A 80 -16.59 -10.32 -8.65
CA LEU A 80 -17.07 -10.06 -7.31
C LEU A 80 -18.56 -10.28 -7.08
N LYS A 81 -19.37 -10.43 -8.13
CA LYS A 81 -20.80 -10.78 -7.98
C LYS A 81 -21.01 -12.15 -7.31
N ALA A 82 -20.06 -13.08 -7.47
CA ALA A 82 -20.07 -14.37 -6.80
C ALA A 82 -19.74 -14.26 -5.30
N TYR A 83 -19.15 -13.14 -4.88
CA TYR A 83 -18.65 -12.88 -3.52
C TYR A 83 -19.47 -11.83 -2.77
N ARG A 84 -20.79 -11.73 -3.06
CA ARG A 84 -21.69 -10.78 -2.40
C ARG A 84 -21.69 -10.96 -0.88
N GLY A 85 -21.55 -9.85 -0.15
CA GLY A 85 -21.49 -9.85 1.31
C GLY A 85 -20.11 -10.13 1.90
N MET A 86 -19.12 -10.42 1.07
CA MET A 86 -17.74 -10.54 1.53
C MET A 86 -17.10 -9.16 1.74
N PRO A 87 -16.15 -9.02 2.67
CA PRO A 87 -15.57 -7.74 3.06
C PRO A 87 -14.53 -7.25 2.04
N VAL A 88 -14.99 -6.95 0.82
CA VAL A 88 -14.18 -6.39 -0.27
C VAL A 88 -14.81 -5.10 -0.78
N TRP A 89 -14.06 -4.01 -0.69
CA TRP A 89 -14.37 -2.79 -1.43
C TRP A 89 -13.52 -2.74 -2.70
N CYS A 90 -14.16 -2.51 -3.84
CA CYS A 90 -13.49 -2.53 -5.15
C CYS A 90 -13.91 -1.33 -6.00
N SER A 91 -12.94 -0.65 -6.60
CA SER A 91 -13.17 0.44 -7.56
C SER A 91 -12.06 0.49 -8.61
N ASP A 92 -12.34 1.16 -9.71
CA ASP A 92 -11.33 1.49 -10.72
C ASP A 92 -10.31 2.50 -10.20
N PHE A 93 -10.76 3.46 -9.36
CA PHE A 93 -9.91 4.49 -8.79
C PHE A 93 -10.37 4.86 -7.37
N ILE A 94 -9.40 5.10 -6.48
CA ILE A 94 -9.64 5.57 -5.11
C ILE A 94 -9.41 7.08 -5.06
N THR A 95 -10.48 7.84 -4.83
CA THR A 95 -10.40 9.30 -4.67
C THR A 95 -9.95 9.71 -3.27
N ARG A 96 -10.22 8.87 -2.26
CA ARG A 96 -9.89 9.09 -0.85
C ARG A 96 -8.72 8.18 -0.43
N MET A 97 -7.54 8.41 -1.05
CA MET A 97 -6.32 7.65 -0.72
C MET A 97 -5.89 7.86 0.74
N ASP A 98 -6.18 9.03 1.33
CA ASP A 98 -6.00 9.30 2.76
C ASP A 98 -6.76 8.29 3.64
N TYR A 99 -8.00 7.97 3.28
CA TYR A 99 -8.79 6.95 3.96
C TYR A 99 -8.27 5.54 3.67
N ALA A 100 -7.94 5.24 2.42
CA ALA A 100 -7.44 3.92 2.05
C ALA A 100 -6.14 3.56 2.78
N TYR A 101 -5.18 4.48 2.82
CA TYR A 101 -3.96 4.28 3.60
C TYR A 101 -4.23 4.18 5.10
N SER A 102 -5.16 4.98 5.64
CA SER A 102 -5.46 4.95 7.08
C SER A 102 -6.17 3.66 7.51
N ALA A 103 -6.98 3.07 6.65
CA ALA A 103 -7.67 1.81 6.89
C ALA A 103 -6.74 0.59 6.75
N ALA A 104 -5.65 0.70 5.98
CA ALA A 104 -4.80 -0.43 5.64
C ALA A 104 -3.77 -0.78 6.74
N ASP A 105 -3.66 -2.07 7.06
CA ASP A 105 -2.56 -2.65 7.84
C ASP A 105 -1.37 -2.99 6.95
N LEU A 106 -1.63 -3.44 5.72
CA LEU A 106 -0.63 -3.81 4.72
C LEU A 106 -1.02 -3.26 3.36
N VAL A 107 -0.06 -2.84 2.56
CA VAL A 107 -0.27 -2.37 1.19
C VAL A 107 0.36 -3.34 0.20
N ILE A 108 -0.32 -3.63 -0.90
CA ILE A 108 0.23 -4.29 -2.09
C ILE A 108 0.28 -3.25 -3.19
N SER A 109 1.45 -2.99 -3.78
CA SER A 109 1.62 -1.95 -4.79
C SER A 109 2.70 -2.26 -5.82
N ARG A 110 2.65 -1.55 -6.96
CA ARG A 110 3.82 -1.41 -7.85
C ARG A 110 4.90 -0.56 -7.16
N ALA A 111 6.15 -0.72 -7.61
CA ALA A 111 7.30 -0.02 -7.02
C ALA A 111 7.61 1.31 -7.76
N GLY A 112 6.59 2.10 -8.08
CA GLY A 112 6.75 3.44 -8.62
C GLY A 112 7.30 4.42 -7.58
N ALA A 113 8.12 5.38 -8.02
CA ALA A 113 8.81 6.31 -7.12
C ALA A 113 7.84 7.13 -6.25
N SER A 114 6.73 7.64 -6.84
CA SER A 114 5.71 8.40 -6.09
C SER A 114 5.02 7.55 -5.04
N SER A 115 4.60 6.32 -5.39
CA SER A 115 3.98 5.39 -4.45
C SER A 115 4.91 5.04 -3.29
N ILE A 116 6.18 4.77 -3.59
CA ILE A 116 7.19 4.50 -2.55
C ILE A 116 7.37 5.71 -1.63
N SER A 117 7.45 6.92 -2.18
CA SER A 117 7.59 8.14 -1.38
C SER A 117 6.41 8.33 -0.42
N GLU A 118 5.18 8.11 -0.89
CA GLU A 118 3.97 8.16 -0.05
C GLU A 118 4.02 7.09 1.05
N LEU A 119 4.36 5.85 0.71
CA LEU A 119 4.44 4.73 1.66
C LEU A 119 5.51 4.99 2.73
N CYS A 120 6.66 5.55 2.36
CA CYS A 120 7.69 5.95 3.31
C CYS A 120 7.20 7.05 4.26
N LEU A 121 6.54 8.09 3.74
CA LEU A 121 6.01 9.20 4.56
C LEU A 121 4.94 8.73 5.55
N LEU A 122 4.16 7.73 5.18
CA LEU A 122 3.07 7.18 5.98
C LEU A 122 3.49 6.00 6.87
N GLY A 123 4.74 5.52 6.74
CA GLY A 123 5.22 4.36 7.48
C GLY A 123 4.43 3.09 7.18
N LYS A 124 3.91 2.91 5.96
CA LYS A 124 3.04 1.79 5.63
C LYS A 124 3.81 0.53 5.26
N PRO A 125 3.59 -0.60 5.96
CA PRO A 125 4.09 -1.91 5.54
C PRO A 125 3.65 -2.22 4.12
N VAL A 126 4.56 -2.75 3.30
CA VAL A 126 4.26 -2.96 1.87
C VAL A 126 4.87 -4.23 1.32
N VAL A 127 4.09 -4.90 0.44
CA VAL A 127 4.56 -5.90 -0.51
C VAL A 127 4.61 -5.23 -1.88
N LEU A 128 5.80 -5.12 -2.45
CA LEU A 128 6.05 -4.50 -3.75
C LEU A 128 6.11 -5.56 -4.85
N VAL A 129 5.40 -5.32 -5.93
CA VAL A 129 5.45 -6.12 -7.16
C VAL A 129 5.95 -5.20 -8.28
N PRO A 130 7.28 -5.15 -8.55
CA PRO A 130 7.83 -4.30 -9.60
C PRO A 130 7.23 -4.61 -10.96
N SER A 131 6.95 -3.59 -11.78
CA SER A 131 6.51 -3.79 -13.15
C SER A 131 7.68 -4.21 -14.02
N PRO A 132 7.60 -5.30 -14.81
CA PRO A 132 8.65 -5.68 -15.74
C PRO A 132 8.69 -4.79 -17.00
N ASN A 133 7.64 -4.01 -17.26
CA ASN A 133 7.46 -3.23 -18.48
C ASN A 133 7.83 -1.75 -18.27
N VAL A 134 8.97 -1.49 -17.62
CA VAL A 134 9.46 -0.13 -17.38
C VAL A 134 10.91 0.00 -17.85
N ALA A 135 11.27 1.21 -18.32
CA ALA A 135 12.63 1.48 -18.79
C ALA A 135 13.65 1.16 -17.68
N GLU A 136 14.80 0.60 -18.07
CA GLU A 136 15.95 0.35 -17.19
C GLU A 136 15.67 -0.41 -15.89
N ASP A 137 14.56 -1.14 -15.84
CA ASP A 137 14.15 -1.92 -14.65
C ASP A 137 14.13 -1.10 -13.34
N HIS A 138 13.78 0.19 -13.45
CA HIS A 138 13.85 1.11 -12.31
C HIS A 138 12.92 0.69 -11.15
N GLN A 139 11.78 0.03 -11.41
CA GLN A 139 10.91 -0.42 -10.33
C GLN A 139 11.53 -1.53 -9.50
N THR A 140 12.24 -2.47 -10.09
CA THR A 140 12.99 -3.49 -9.34
C THR A 140 14.09 -2.84 -8.48
N LYS A 141 14.84 -1.91 -9.05
CA LYS A 141 15.87 -1.16 -8.30
C LYS A 141 15.26 -0.40 -7.11
N ASN A 142 14.13 0.26 -7.32
CA ASN A 142 13.39 0.96 -6.26
C ASN A 142 12.94 0.00 -5.15
N ALA A 143 12.35 -1.14 -5.50
CA ALA A 143 11.92 -2.14 -4.53
C ALA A 143 13.09 -2.71 -3.73
N LEU A 144 14.19 -3.09 -4.40
CA LEU A 144 15.39 -3.63 -3.75
C LEU A 144 16.01 -2.64 -2.76
N ALA A 145 15.98 -1.33 -3.06
CA ALA A 145 16.47 -0.31 -2.13
C ALA A 145 15.73 -0.33 -0.78
N LEU A 146 14.44 -0.69 -0.76
CA LEU A 146 13.66 -0.85 0.47
C LEU A 146 13.90 -2.24 1.09
N VAL A 147 13.95 -3.29 0.27
CA VAL A 147 14.17 -4.68 0.73
C VAL A 147 15.49 -4.81 1.46
N HIS A 148 16.58 -4.23 0.95
CA HIS A 148 17.89 -4.25 1.59
C HIS A 148 17.92 -3.58 2.97
N LYS A 149 16.92 -2.74 3.26
CA LYS A 149 16.75 -2.08 4.57
C LYS A 149 15.67 -2.74 5.42
N ASP A 150 15.21 -3.91 5.02
CA ASP A 150 14.09 -4.61 5.65
C ASP A 150 12.83 -3.73 5.82
N ALA A 151 12.60 -2.83 4.85
CA ALA A 151 11.52 -1.84 4.83
C ALA A 151 10.35 -2.24 3.92
N ALA A 152 10.52 -3.28 3.10
CA ALA A 152 9.48 -3.83 2.24
C ALA A 152 9.74 -5.31 1.95
N VAL A 153 8.72 -6.01 1.51
CA VAL A 153 8.84 -7.33 0.88
C VAL A 153 8.64 -7.16 -0.62
N MET A 154 9.43 -7.85 -1.44
CA MET A 154 9.30 -7.82 -2.90
C MET A 154 8.94 -9.20 -3.44
N ILE A 155 8.02 -9.22 -4.40
CA ILE A 155 7.68 -10.40 -5.19
C ILE A 155 7.87 -10.04 -6.66
N ALA A 156 8.59 -10.87 -7.40
CA ALA A 156 8.76 -10.66 -8.83
C ALA A 156 7.40 -10.81 -9.55
N ASP A 157 7.15 -9.99 -10.57
CA ASP A 157 5.87 -9.98 -11.28
C ASP A 157 5.48 -11.37 -11.81
N LYS A 158 6.44 -12.14 -12.32
CA LYS A 158 6.24 -13.51 -12.85
C LYS A 158 5.78 -14.51 -11.79
N ASP A 159 6.12 -14.28 -10.53
CA ASP A 159 5.81 -15.18 -9.41
C ASP A 159 4.56 -14.72 -8.63
N ALA A 160 4.02 -13.53 -8.95
CA ALA A 160 2.97 -12.89 -8.17
C ALA A 160 1.64 -13.68 -8.15
N GLU A 161 1.24 -14.31 -9.26
CA GLU A 161 0.00 -15.12 -9.27
C GLU A 161 0.06 -16.30 -8.28
N LYS A 162 1.27 -16.79 -7.94
CA LYS A 162 1.47 -17.89 -7.00
C LYS A 162 1.72 -17.40 -5.57
N ASP A 163 2.59 -16.40 -5.42
CA ASP A 163 3.22 -16.10 -4.13
C ASP A 163 2.70 -14.83 -3.45
N LEU A 164 2.00 -13.93 -4.19
CA LEU A 164 1.60 -12.62 -3.67
C LEU A 164 0.62 -12.72 -2.52
N VAL A 165 -0.50 -13.40 -2.73
CA VAL A 165 -1.55 -13.49 -1.71
C VAL A 165 -1.11 -14.32 -0.50
N PRO A 166 -0.49 -15.50 -0.65
CA PRO A 166 0.04 -16.23 0.49
C PRO A 166 1.04 -15.43 1.33
N THR A 167 1.94 -14.69 0.67
CA THR A 167 2.92 -13.83 1.37
C THR A 167 2.24 -12.68 2.10
N ALA A 168 1.29 -11.99 1.44
CA ALA A 168 0.56 -10.87 2.05
C ALA A 168 -0.25 -11.33 3.26
N LEU A 169 -0.93 -12.47 3.18
CA LEU A 169 -1.69 -13.05 4.29
C LEU A 169 -0.78 -13.43 5.47
N LYS A 170 0.38 -14.02 5.20
CA LYS A 170 1.37 -14.31 6.25
C LYS A 170 1.82 -13.05 6.97
N ILE A 171 2.12 -11.98 6.21
CA ILE A 171 2.63 -10.72 6.79
C ILE A 171 1.54 -9.99 7.57
N VAL A 172 0.30 -9.93 7.06
CA VAL A 172 -0.77 -9.14 7.70
C VAL A 172 -1.18 -9.71 9.06
N HIS A 173 -0.97 -10.99 9.29
CA HIS A 173 -1.21 -11.66 10.59
C HIS A 173 0.01 -11.66 11.52
N ASP A 174 1.16 -11.21 11.05
CA ASP A 174 2.38 -11.07 11.85
C ASP A 174 2.56 -9.62 12.30
N ASP A 175 2.03 -9.30 13.48
CA ASP A 175 2.09 -7.94 14.04
C ASP A 175 3.53 -7.45 14.28
N GLU A 176 4.47 -8.35 14.58
CA GLU A 176 5.88 -7.98 14.76
C GLU A 176 6.50 -7.61 13.41
N ARG A 177 6.19 -8.39 12.37
CA ARG A 177 6.63 -8.12 11.01
C ARG A 177 6.06 -6.80 10.49
N LEU A 178 4.77 -6.55 10.70
CA LEU A 178 4.14 -5.27 10.33
C LEU A 178 4.82 -4.09 11.02
N ARG A 179 5.07 -4.19 12.34
CA ARG A 179 5.76 -3.12 13.09
C ARG A 179 7.19 -2.89 12.59
N THR A 180 7.91 -3.97 12.27
CA THR A 180 9.28 -3.87 11.75
C THR A 180 9.31 -3.17 10.39
N LEU A 181 8.47 -3.62 9.45
CA LEU A 181 8.36 -3.00 8.12
C LEU A 181 7.95 -1.52 8.23
N SER A 182 6.94 -1.21 9.06
CA SER A 182 6.46 0.16 9.29
C SER A 182 7.57 1.08 9.82
N ARG A 183 8.27 0.66 10.84
CA ARG A 183 9.38 1.44 11.43
C ARG A 183 10.51 1.65 10.43
N ASN A 184 10.90 0.61 9.71
CA ASN A 184 12.03 0.69 8.79
C ASN A 184 11.71 1.57 7.57
N ILE A 185 10.51 1.42 6.98
CA ILE A 185 10.10 2.23 5.83
C ILE A 185 9.98 3.71 6.18
N GLU A 186 9.50 4.04 7.39
CA GLU A 186 9.39 5.43 7.86
C GLU A 186 10.75 6.11 7.95
N THR A 187 11.83 5.38 8.26
CA THR A 187 13.20 5.97 8.28
C THR A 187 13.66 6.45 6.92
N LEU A 188 13.02 6.00 5.83
CA LEU A 188 13.34 6.36 4.45
C LEU A 188 12.53 7.57 3.95
N ALA A 189 11.65 8.12 4.79
CA ALA A 189 10.77 9.22 4.43
C ALA A 189 11.58 10.49 4.10
N GLN A 190 11.37 11.03 2.90
CA GLN A 190 11.94 12.31 2.46
C GLN A 190 10.95 13.44 2.79
N ARG A 191 11.08 13.99 4.00
CA ARG A 191 10.26 15.13 4.45
C ARG A 191 10.84 16.43 3.88
N HIS A 192 10.00 17.43 3.67
CA HIS A 192 10.39 18.76 3.15
C HIS A 192 11.10 18.72 1.78
N SER A 193 10.71 17.78 0.91
CA SER A 193 11.33 17.64 -0.42
C SER A 193 11.14 18.88 -1.29
N ALA A 194 9.98 19.55 -1.22
CA ALA A 194 9.71 20.76 -1.97
C ALA A 194 10.63 21.91 -1.52
N ASP A 195 10.79 22.12 -0.23
CA ASP A 195 11.67 23.17 0.32
C ASP A 195 13.11 22.94 -0.11
N ARG A 196 13.60 21.70 -0.04
CA ARG A 196 14.96 21.33 -0.48
C ARG A 196 15.17 21.57 -1.97
N ILE A 197 14.18 21.30 -2.82
CA ILE A 197 14.26 21.57 -4.26
C ILE A 197 14.34 23.09 -4.50
N VAL A 198 13.52 23.89 -3.82
CA VAL A 198 13.55 25.34 -3.91
C VAL A 198 14.92 25.88 -3.47
N ASP A 199 15.46 25.40 -2.34
CA ASP A 199 16.78 25.79 -1.86
C ASP A 199 17.90 25.52 -2.90
N GLU A 200 17.86 24.37 -3.57
CA GLU A 200 18.84 24.04 -4.62
C GLU A 200 18.67 24.93 -5.86
N ILE A 201 17.44 25.25 -6.26
CA ILE A 201 17.17 26.17 -7.38
C ILE A 201 17.71 27.56 -7.05
N VAL A 202 17.45 28.10 -5.85
CA VAL A 202 17.96 29.40 -5.41
C VAL A 202 19.48 29.42 -5.46
N LYS A 203 20.18 28.38 -4.95
CA LYS A 203 21.65 28.30 -5.02
C LYS A 203 22.19 28.31 -6.45
N ILE A 204 21.45 27.81 -7.44
CA ILE A 204 21.85 27.82 -8.83
C ILE A 204 21.68 29.23 -9.42
N ILE A 205 20.60 29.94 -9.05
CA ILE A 205 20.31 31.31 -9.51
C ILE A 205 21.33 32.32 -8.95
N ASP A 206 21.62 32.19 -7.65
CA ASP A 206 22.55 33.11 -6.94
C ASP A 206 24.03 32.95 -7.34
N LYS A 207 24.37 31.85 -8.03
CA LYS A 207 25.73 31.65 -8.60
C LYS A 207 25.96 32.30 -9.96
N LYS A 208 24.97 32.96 -10.54
CA LYS A 208 25.07 33.74 -11.76
C LYS A 208 25.22 35.23 -11.47
#